data_e29028e5aba1ddc9ba150141a61cb54a
#
_entry.id   e29028e5aba1ddc9ba150141a61cb54a
#
_cell.length_a   1.000
_cell.length_b   1.000
_cell.length_c   1.000
_cell.angle_alpha   90.00
_cell.angle_beta   90.00
_cell.angle_gamma   90.00
#
_symmetry.space_group_name_H-M   'P 1'
#
loop_
_entity.id
_entity.type
_entity.pdbx_description
1 polymer ?
#
loop_
_entity_poly.entity_id
_entity_poly.type
_entity_poly.pdbx_seq_one_letter_code
_entity_poly.pdbx_strand_id
1 'polypeptide(L)'
;MLKKLAIMSLVLVLLAGCNREPRYHKKKQLKGNISISGAFALYPITVLWAEEFMKIYPDVEIDVSAGGAGKGMADVLNGMVDLGMVSRSINLEEYKKGAWNIAMVKDAVLPTINSKNPFIDTLMKKGITREQLKSIFINGTIKDWNIISGINSKHGAIHVFTRSDACGAGEMWGKYLGNDQEAIQGVGVYGDPGMADAIRNEPNSIGYNNVIYAYDLTTRKFYQGIKVLPMDLNNNRKIDPSENFYENLDSLNNAIRTGAYPSPPARELFFVSKGKPKKTVVKEFLKWILTDGQKFVKKAGYVELSEKHRIDELSKITFILRRSLHLTTVDSKEK
;
A
#
# COMPACT_ATOMS: atom_id res chain seq x y z
N MET A 1 -71.50 2.62 45.67
CA MET A 1 -70.18 1.95 45.83
C MET A 1 -69.72 1.21 44.57
N LEU A 2 -70.58 0.53 43.82
CA LEU A 2 -70.19 -0.25 42.62
C LEU A 2 -69.59 0.60 41.47
N LYS A 3 -70.05 1.84 41.24
CA LYS A 3 -69.53 2.68 40.15
C LYS A 3 -68.07 3.17 40.38
N LYS A 4 -67.62 3.28 41.63
CA LYS A 4 -66.22 3.66 41.94
C LYS A 4 -65.28 2.48 41.84
N LEU A 5 -65.72 1.23 42.07
CA LEU A 5 -64.92 0.05 41.88
C LEU A 5 -64.66 -0.27 40.37
N ALA A 6 -65.62 0.00 39.49
CA ALA A 6 -65.50 -0.23 38.04
C ALA A 6 -64.51 0.74 37.38
N ILE A 7 -64.42 1.99 37.86
CA ILE A 7 -63.47 2.99 37.31
C ILE A 7 -62.05 2.67 37.80
N MET A 8 -61.86 2.17 39.01
CA MET A 8 -60.55 1.81 39.55
C MET A 8 -59.97 0.53 38.87
N SER A 9 -60.82 -0.41 38.43
CA SER A 9 -60.43 -1.58 37.67
C SER A 9 -60.03 -1.22 36.24
N LEU A 10 -60.67 -0.21 35.61
CA LEU A 10 -60.36 0.18 34.23
C LEU A 10 -59.01 0.97 34.13
N VAL A 11 -58.62 1.71 35.16
CA VAL A 11 -57.34 2.39 35.23
C VAL A 11 -56.16 1.44 35.44
N LEU A 12 -56.35 0.35 36.15
CA LEU A 12 -55.29 -0.68 36.36
C LEU A 12 -54.96 -1.46 35.09
N VAL A 13 -55.91 -1.64 34.17
CA VAL A 13 -55.68 -2.37 32.88
C VAL A 13 -54.95 -1.49 31.86
N LEU A 14 -55.03 -0.17 31.95
CA LEU A 14 -54.32 0.74 31.06
C LEU A 14 -52.83 0.96 31.41
N LEU A 15 -52.38 0.53 32.61
CA LEU A 15 -50.98 0.65 33.04
C LEU A 15 -50.16 -0.62 32.73
N ALA A 16 -50.76 -1.73 32.30
CA ALA A 16 -50.11 -2.96 31.97
C ALA A 16 -49.72 -3.07 30.48
N GLY A 17 -49.99 -2.04 29.66
CA GLY A 17 -49.90 -2.09 28.19
C GLY A 17 -48.67 -1.44 27.54
N CYS A 18 -47.72 -0.84 28.28
CA CYS A 18 -46.63 -0.07 27.68
C CYS A 18 -45.28 -0.36 28.30
N ASN A 19 -44.82 -1.59 28.30
CA ASN A 19 -43.39 -1.92 28.45
C ASN A 19 -42.97 -2.93 27.38
N ARG A 20 -43.24 -2.60 26.10
CA ARG A 20 -42.43 -3.16 25.03
C ARG A 20 -41.25 -2.20 24.85
N GLU A 21 -40.19 -2.43 25.61
CA GLU A 21 -38.89 -1.88 25.23
C GLU A 21 -38.66 -2.23 23.74
N PRO A 22 -38.29 -1.27 22.89
CA PRO A 22 -37.90 -1.59 21.54
C PRO A 22 -36.76 -2.61 21.67
N ARG A 23 -36.97 -3.82 21.13
CA ARG A 23 -35.90 -4.81 20.98
C ARG A 23 -34.84 -4.13 20.11
N TYR A 24 -33.93 -3.39 20.73
CA TYR A 24 -32.66 -3.02 20.15
C TYR A 24 -32.01 -4.37 19.77
N HIS A 25 -32.05 -4.72 18.50
CA HIS A 25 -31.22 -5.81 18.01
C HIS A 25 -29.79 -5.39 18.36
N LYS A 26 -29.24 -5.90 19.46
CA LYS A 26 -27.82 -5.78 19.77
C LYS A 26 -27.12 -6.25 18.50
N LYS A 27 -26.56 -5.32 17.72
CA LYS A 27 -25.64 -5.66 16.63
C LYS A 27 -24.69 -6.67 17.25
N LYS A 28 -24.63 -7.88 16.69
CA LYS A 28 -23.81 -8.98 17.22
C LYS A 28 -22.40 -8.41 17.37
N GLN A 29 -21.94 -8.24 18.60
CA GLN A 29 -20.69 -7.55 18.91
C GLN A 29 -19.57 -8.33 18.24
N LEU A 30 -18.87 -7.72 17.28
CA LEU A 30 -17.77 -8.36 16.57
C LEU A 30 -16.61 -8.52 17.55
N LYS A 31 -16.08 -9.74 17.68
CA LYS A 31 -14.97 -10.07 18.55
C LYS A 31 -14.03 -11.10 17.94
N GLY A 32 -12.81 -11.14 18.38
CA GLY A 32 -11.80 -12.11 17.96
C GLY A 32 -10.46 -11.46 17.66
N ASN A 33 -9.50 -12.27 17.28
CA ASN A 33 -8.15 -11.84 16.97
C ASN A 33 -7.83 -11.99 15.48
N ILE A 34 -7.00 -11.09 14.96
CA ILE A 34 -6.41 -11.12 13.62
C ILE A 34 -4.90 -10.98 13.76
N SER A 35 -4.15 -11.90 13.18
CA SER A 35 -2.69 -11.82 13.08
C SER A 35 -2.28 -11.49 11.66
N ILE A 36 -1.38 -10.51 11.51
CA ILE A 36 -0.94 -9.98 10.21
C ILE A 36 0.58 -9.86 10.18
N SER A 37 1.23 -10.33 9.13
CA SER A 37 2.68 -10.15 8.95
C SER A 37 3.05 -9.82 7.51
N GLY A 38 4.22 -9.22 7.28
CA GLY A 38 4.79 -9.18 5.93
C GLY A 38 5.35 -7.83 5.47
N ALA A 39 4.92 -7.38 4.29
CA ALA A 39 5.56 -6.31 3.54
C ALA A 39 5.63 -4.97 4.30
N PHE A 40 6.83 -4.42 4.43
CA PHE A 40 7.07 -3.07 4.96
C PHE A 40 6.25 -2.01 4.22
N ALA A 41 6.07 -2.16 2.91
CA ALA A 41 5.29 -1.23 2.09
C ALA A 41 3.83 -1.08 2.54
N LEU A 42 3.20 -2.13 3.10
CA LEU A 42 1.81 -2.10 3.55
C LEU A 42 1.68 -1.90 5.07
N TYR A 43 2.78 -2.09 5.81
CA TYR A 43 2.77 -2.09 7.27
C TYR A 43 2.18 -0.80 7.90
N PRO A 44 2.60 0.44 7.53
CA PRO A 44 2.11 1.62 8.22
C PRO A 44 0.60 1.85 8.05
N ILE A 45 0.06 1.64 6.86
CA ILE A 45 -1.39 1.78 6.67
C ILE A 45 -2.16 0.63 7.31
N THR A 46 -1.57 -0.57 7.40
CA THR A 46 -2.19 -1.70 8.09
C THR A 46 -2.32 -1.44 9.58
N VAL A 47 -1.29 -0.87 10.22
CA VAL A 47 -1.34 -0.43 11.62
C VAL A 47 -2.44 0.61 11.82
N LEU A 48 -2.50 1.64 10.97
CA LEU A 48 -3.55 2.65 11.03
C LEU A 48 -4.95 2.04 10.87
N TRP A 49 -5.15 1.13 9.91
CA TRP A 49 -6.43 0.45 9.73
C TRP A 49 -6.79 -0.44 10.94
N ALA A 50 -5.81 -1.13 11.52
CA ALA A 50 -6.01 -1.94 12.72
C ALA A 50 -6.46 -1.09 13.91
N GLU A 51 -5.76 0.01 14.19
CA GLU A 51 -6.11 0.95 15.25
C GLU A 51 -7.51 1.54 15.09
N GLU A 52 -7.85 2.01 13.88
CA GLU A 52 -9.17 2.61 13.61
C GLU A 52 -10.29 1.56 13.65
N PHE A 53 -10.03 0.33 13.23
CA PHE A 53 -11.01 -0.76 13.31
C PHE A 53 -11.25 -1.20 14.75
N MET A 54 -10.20 -1.32 15.58
CA MET A 54 -10.32 -1.65 17.01
C MET A 54 -11.05 -0.56 17.82
N LYS A 55 -10.97 0.73 17.41
CA LYS A 55 -11.80 1.79 18.02
C LYS A 55 -13.30 1.56 17.78
N ILE A 56 -13.68 1.00 16.62
CA ILE A 56 -15.07 0.68 16.27
C ILE A 56 -15.52 -0.62 16.94
N TYR A 57 -14.61 -1.59 17.07
CA TYR A 57 -14.86 -2.93 17.61
C TYR A 57 -13.87 -3.26 18.74
N PRO A 58 -14.11 -2.76 19.97
CA PRO A 58 -13.13 -2.87 21.07
C PRO A 58 -12.83 -4.31 21.54
N ASP A 59 -13.69 -5.29 21.19
CA ASP A 59 -13.45 -6.71 21.50
C ASP A 59 -12.67 -7.43 20.38
N VAL A 60 -12.11 -6.69 19.42
CA VAL A 60 -11.24 -7.21 18.37
C VAL A 60 -9.81 -6.83 18.68
N GLU A 61 -8.90 -7.80 18.62
CA GLU A 61 -7.46 -7.60 18.72
C GLU A 61 -6.79 -7.84 17.36
N ILE A 62 -5.93 -6.93 16.93
CA ILE A 62 -5.20 -7.04 15.66
C ILE A 62 -3.72 -6.83 15.90
N ASP A 63 -2.93 -7.89 15.68
CA ASP A 63 -1.47 -7.85 15.74
C ASP A 63 -0.88 -7.71 14.35
N VAL A 64 0.01 -6.74 14.18
CA VAL A 64 0.65 -6.45 12.90
C VAL A 64 2.16 -6.46 13.04
N SER A 65 2.86 -7.25 12.22
CA SER A 65 4.32 -7.33 12.20
C SER A 65 4.88 -7.15 10.79
N ALA A 66 5.98 -6.41 10.67
CA ALA A 66 6.71 -6.28 9.41
C ALA A 66 7.83 -7.34 9.30
N GLY A 67 8.29 -7.60 8.06
CA GLY A 67 9.36 -8.57 7.82
C GLY A 67 9.59 -8.90 6.33
N GLY A 68 9.02 -8.08 5.43
CA GLY A 68 9.10 -8.28 3.99
C GLY A 68 7.98 -9.14 3.41
N ALA A 69 7.72 -8.98 2.10
CA ALA A 69 6.64 -9.67 1.41
C ALA A 69 6.83 -11.20 1.37
N GLY A 70 8.08 -11.67 1.28
CA GLY A 70 8.41 -13.09 1.33
C GLY A 70 8.03 -13.73 2.67
N LYS A 71 8.34 -13.04 3.80
CA LYS A 71 7.91 -13.49 5.13
C LYS A 71 6.38 -13.54 5.23
N GLY A 72 5.68 -12.49 4.82
CA GLY A 72 4.21 -12.45 4.86
C GLY A 72 3.57 -13.59 4.08
N MET A 73 4.10 -13.90 2.89
CA MET A 73 3.64 -15.02 2.09
C MET A 73 3.92 -16.37 2.76
N ALA A 74 5.12 -16.56 3.30
CA ALA A 74 5.48 -17.80 3.99
C ALA A 74 4.62 -18.02 5.24
N ASP A 75 4.48 -16.98 6.09
CA ASP A 75 3.70 -17.06 7.32
C ASP A 75 2.23 -17.45 7.03
N VAL A 76 1.61 -16.80 6.05
CA VAL A 76 0.20 -17.06 5.74
C VAL A 76 -0.03 -18.42 5.11
N LEU A 77 0.84 -18.86 4.19
CA LEU A 77 0.70 -20.19 3.58
C LEU A 77 0.96 -21.33 4.56
N ASN A 78 1.80 -21.11 5.57
CA ASN A 78 2.02 -22.05 6.67
C ASN A 78 0.94 -21.95 7.78
N GLY A 79 0.00 -21.01 7.67
CA GLY A 79 -1.08 -20.83 8.66
C GLY A 79 -0.62 -20.21 9.99
N MET A 80 0.53 -19.52 10.00
CA MET A 80 1.06 -18.82 11.18
C MET A 80 0.36 -17.49 11.43
N VAL A 81 -0.21 -16.88 10.39
CA VAL A 81 -0.99 -15.65 10.46
C VAL A 81 -2.27 -15.76 9.64
N ASP A 82 -3.25 -14.92 9.95
CA ASP A 82 -4.52 -14.85 9.21
C ASP A 82 -4.36 -14.16 7.86
N LEU A 83 -3.53 -13.11 7.82
CA LEU A 83 -3.28 -12.29 6.63
C LEU A 83 -1.78 -12.04 6.45
N GLY A 84 -1.29 -12.25 5.23
CA GLY A 84 0.03 -11.85 4.80
C GLY A 84 -0.03 -10.52 4.03
N MET A 85 0.82 -9.55 4.38
CA MET A 85 1.02 -8.34 3.59
C MET A 85 2.00 -8.63 2.46
N VAL A 86 1.57 -8.43 1.21
CA VAL A 86 2.38 -8.73 0.02
C VAL A 86 2.38 -7.52 -0.93
N SER A 87 3.55 -7.06 -1.33
CA SER A 87 3.77 -5.87 -2.16
C SER A 87 4.36 -6.21 -3.54
N ARG A 88 3.93 -7.32 -4.09
CA ARG A 88 4.27 -7.83 -5.43
C ARG A 88 3.15 -8.71 -5.95
N SER A 89 3.22 -9.07 -7.22
CA SER A 89 2.30 -10.06 -7.80
C SER A 89 2.44 -11.42 -7.08
N ILE A 90 1.31 -12.10 -6.94
CA ILE A 90 1.28 -13.48 -6.43
C ILE A 90 1.66 -14.40 -7.58
N ASN A 91 2.61 -15.28 -7.38
CA ASN A 91 3.06 -16.20 -8.42
C ASN A 91 2.19 -17.47 -8.49
N LEU A 92 2.31 -18.22 -9.59
CA LEU A 92 1.50 -19.41 -9.84
C LEU A 92 1.68 -20.49 -8.76
N GLU A 93 2.90 -20.68 -8.26
CA GLU A 93 3.19 -21.69 -7.24
C GLU A 93 2.55 -21.32 -5.88
N GLU A 94 2.44 -20.02 -5.57
CA GLU A 94 1.75 -19.54 -4.38
C GLU A 94 0.25 -19.77 -4.48
N TYR A 95 -0.35 -19.54 -5.66
CA TYR A 95 -1.75 -19.91 -5.91
C TYR A 95 -1.99 -21.42 -5.78
N LYS A 96 -1.10 -22.27 -6.31
CA LYS A 96 -1.20 -23.72 -6.13
C LYS A 96 -1.13 -24.14 -4.66
N LYS A 97 -0.39 -23.41 -3.82
CA LYS A 97 -0.32 -23.62 -2.36
C LYS A 97 -1.52 -23.05 -1.61
N GLY A 98 -2.49 -22.46 -2.32
CA GLY A 98 -3.73 -21.95 -1.76
C GLY A 98 -3.72 -20.48 -1.41
N ALA A 99 -2.80 -19.68 -1.93
CA ALA A 99 -2.86 -18.23 -1.78
C ALA A 99 -4.17 -17.68 -2.35
N TRP A 100 -4.88 -16.89 -1.56
CA TRP A 100 -6.03 -16.08 -1.98
C TRP A 100 -5.70 -14.63 -1.65
N ASN A 101 -5.78 -13.76 -2.64
CA ASN A 101 -5.37 -12.37 -2.48
C ASN A 101 -6.50 -11.38 -2.72
N ILE A 102 -6.36 -10.23 -2.09
CA ILE A 102 -7.24 -9.09 -2.24
C ILE A 102 -6.40 -7.82 -2.30
N ALA A 103 -6.59 -7.03 -3.37
CA ALA A 103 -5.90 -5.75 -3.53
C ALA A 103 -6.52 -4.70 -2.62
N MET A 104 -5.67 -3.88 -1.97
CA MET A 104 -6.10 -2.86 -1.02
C MET A 104 -5.83 -1.44 -1.49
N VAL A 105 -4.61 -1.19 -1.97
CA VAL A 105 -4.10 0.12 -2.40
C VAL A 105 -3.02 -0.08 -3.45
N LYS A 106 -2.55 1.04 -4.04
CA LYS A 106 -1.36 1.07 -4.90
C LYS A 106 -0.23 1.86 -4.24
N ASP A 107 0.99 1.50 -4.62
CA ASP A 107 2.25 2.12 -4.22
C ASP A 107 3.26 2.05 -5.38
N ALA A 108 4.44 2.60 -5.19
CA ALA A 108 5.54 2.47 -6.13
C ALA A 108 6.89 2.33 -5.42
N VAL A 109 7.86 1.80 -6.14
CA VAL A 109 9.28 1.83 -5.76
C VAL A 109 9.96 2.95 -6.54
N LEU A 110 10.78 3.74 -5.86
CA LEU A 110 11.40 4.94 -6.36
C LEU A 110 12.92 4.83 -6.28
N PRO A 111 13.68 5.27 -7.28
CA PRO A 111 15.13 5.45 -7.12
C PRO A 111 15.39 6.60 -6.15
N THR A 112 16.18 6.35 -5.13
CA THR A 112 16.49 7.34 -4.08
C THR A 112 17.98 7.55 -3.95
N ILE A 113 18.37 8.79 -3.70
CA ILE A 113 19.74 9.24 -3.48
C ILE A 113 19.82 10.12 -2.23
N ASN A 114 21.01 10.32 -1.71
CA ASN A 114 21.24 11.26 -0.62
C ASN A 114 21.02 12.71 -1.10
N SER A 115 20.36 13.52 -0.26
CA SER A 115 20.12 14.94 -0.58
C SER A 115 21.39 15.82 -0.62
N LYS A 116 22.50 15.30 -0.09
CA LYS A 116 23.82 15.95 -0.12
C LYS A 116 24.73 15.38 -1.22
N ASN A 117 24.15 14.63 -2.18
CA ASN A 117 24.93 14.10 -3.30
C ASN A 117 25.61 15.26 -4.05
N PRO A 118 26.94 15.20 -4.29
CA PRO A 118 27.67 16.31 -4.93
C PRO A 118 27.18 16.68 -6.33
N PHE A 119 26.44 15.80 -6.98
CA PHE A 119 25.90 15.97 -8.33
C PHE A 119 24.42 16.29 -8.36
N ILE A 120 23.79 16.54 -7.20
CA ILE A 120 22.34 16.60 -7.00
C ILE A 120 21.64 17.53 -8.00
N ASP A 121 22.16 18.75 -8.19
CA ASP A 121 21.53 19.75 -9.05
C ASP A 121 21.47 19.31 -10.52
N THR A 122 22.52 18.62 -10.98
CA THR A 122 22.57 18.09 -12.34
C THR A 122 21.70 16.86 -12.49
N LEU A 123 21.73 15.95 -11.50
CA LEU A 123 20.91 14.74 -11.50
C LEU A 123 19.42 15.06 -11.47
N MET A 124 19.00 16.05 -10.69
CA MET A 124 17.59 16.46 -10.62
C MET A 124 17.09 17.09 -11.92
N LYS A 125 17.97 17.72 -12.71
CA LYS A 125 17.62 18.34 -14.01
C LYS A 125 17.62 17.33 -15.15
N LYS A 126 18.62 16.44 -15.18
CA LYS A 126 18.79 15.44 -16.24
C LYS A 126 17.94 14.19 -16.04
N GLY A 127 17.65 13.84 -14.78
CA GLY A 127 17.07 12.56 -14.43
C GLY A 127 18.03 11.39 -14.68
N ILE A 128 17.46 10.19 -14.55
CA ILE A 128 18.17 8.94 -14.82
C ILE A 128 17.31 8.03 -15.69
N THR A 129 17.90 7.48 -16.76
CA THR A 129 17.19 6.57 -17.65
C THR A 129 17.11 5.15 -17.06
N ARG A 130 16.16 4.36 -17.54
CA ARG A 130 16.04 2.93 -17.16
C ARG A 130 17.32 2.16 -17.48
N GLU A 131 17.96 2.44 -18.62
CA GLU A 131 19.21 1.77 -19.02
C GLU A 131 20.39 2.15 -18.13
N GLN A 132 20.45 3.40 -17.66
CA GLN A 132 21.47 3.82 -16.68
C GLN A 132 21.24 3.12 -15.34
N LEU A 133 19.99 3.04 -14.87
CA LEU A 133 19.64 2.29 -13.67
C LEU A 133 20.00 0.80 -13.79
N LYS A 134 19.70 0.18 -14.95
CA LYS A 134 20.11 -1.20 -15.23
C LYS A 134 21.64 -1.35 -15.22
N SER A 135 22.36 -0.39 -15.77
CA SER A 135 23.83 -0.39 -15.80
C SER A 135 24.44 -0.22 -14.40
N ILE A 136 23.74 0.47 -13.48
CA ILE A 136 24.17 0.59 -12.07
C ILE A 136 23.81 -0.67 -11.28
N PHE A 137 22.52 -1.07 -11.28
CA PHE A 137 22.01 -2.08 -10.35
C PHE A 137 22.17 -3.52 -10.84
N ILE A 138 22.20 -3.76 -12.16
CA ILE A 138 22.26 -5.12 -12.72
C ILE A 138 23.63 -5.42 -13.31
N ASN A 139 24.10 -4.59 -14.22
CA ASN A 139 25.33 -4.85 -14.97
C ASN A 139 26.60 -4.44 -14.20
N GLY A 140 26.49 -3.52 -13.23
CA GLY A 140 27.64 -2.96 -12.50
C GLY A 140 28.65 -2.21 -13.40
N THR A 141 28.21 -1.73 -14.56
CA THR A 141 29.08 -1.04 -15.54
C THR A 141 29.17 0.46 -15.32
N ILE A 142 28.15 1.09 -14.74
CA ILE A 142 28.20 2.47 -14.28
C ILE A 142 28.47 2.47 -12.78
N LYS A 143 29.67 2.91 -12.39
CA LYS A 143 30.16 2.95 -11.01
C LYS A 143 30.48 4.37 -10.53
N ASP A 144 30.23 5.38 -11.37
CA ASP A 144 30.61 6.74 -11.10
C ASP A 144 29.56 7.73 -11.59
N TRP A 145 29.16 8.67 -10.73
CA TRP A 145 28.21 9.74 -11.02
C TRP A 145 28.69 10.67 -12.14
N ASN A 146 30.00 10.75 -12.38
CA ASN A 146 30.57 11.54 -13.49
C ASN A 146 29.99 11.13 -14.85
N ILE A 147 29.74 9.82 -15.04
CA ILE A 147 29.19 9.29 -16.29
C ILE A 147 27.78 9.80 -16.54
N ILE A 148 26.97 9.91 -15.47
CA ILE A 148 25.57 10.33 -15.55
C ILE A 148 25.47 11.85 -15.59
N SER A 149 26.20 12.54 -14.70
CA SER A 149 26.17 14.00 -14.58
C SER A 149 26.88 14.71 -15.73
N GLY A 150 27.96 14.11 -16.26
CA GLY A 150 28.88 14.74 -17.18
C GLY A 150 29.82 15.72 -16.50
N ILE A 151 29.91 15.72 -15.17
CA ILE A 151 30.81 16.54 -14.36
C ILE A 151 32.02 15.70 -13.98
N ASN A 152 33.22 16.20 -14.24
CA ASN A 152 34.44 15.49 -13.86
C ASN A 152 34.82 15.84 -12.41
N SER A 153 34.62 14.88 -11.49
CA SER A 153 34.95 15.01 -10.08
C SER A 153 35.75 13.79 -9.59
N LYS A 154 36.68 14.01 -8.66
CA LYS A 154 37.43 12.91 -8.00
C LYS A 154 36.59 12.10 -7.02
N HIS A 155 35.40 12.56 -6.69
CA HIS A 155 34.52 11.96 -5.66
C HIS A 155 33.21 11.43 -6.26
N GLY A 156 33.28 10.86 -7.47
CA GLY A 156 32.10 10.42 -8.20
C GLY A 156 31.64 8.98 -7.93
N ALA A 157 32.39 8.17 -7.18
CA ALA A 157 32.06 6.76 -6.98
C ALA A 157 30.63 6.57 -6.45
N ILE A 158 29.85 5.69 -7.08
CA ILE A 158 28.47 5.36 -6.67
C ILE A 158 28.50 4.25 -5.64
N HIS A 159 27.83 4.47 -4.50
CA HIS A 159 27.59 3.44 -3.47
C HIS A 159 26.17 2.90 -3.62
N VAL A 160 26.05 1.70 -4.15
CA VAL A 160 24.77 1.07 -4.45
C VAL A 160 24.28 0.28 -3.24
N PHE A 161 23.07 0.55 -2.78
CA PHE A 161 22.38 -0.25 -1.75
C PHE A 161 21.23 -1.04 -2.36
N THR A 162 21.07 -2.27 -1.90
CA THR A 162 19.98 -3.17 -2.27
C THR A 162 19.36 -3.81 -1.03
N ARG A 163 18.28 -4.56 -1.19
CA ARG A 163 17.61 -5.27 -0.09
C ARG A 163 18.21 -6.63 0.14
N SER A 164 18.50 -6.97 1.41
CA SER A 164 18.97 -8.29 1.83
C SER A 164 17.83 -9.28 2.13
N ASP A 165 16.59 -8.78 2.31
CA ASP A 165 15.41 -9.60 2.55
C ASP A 165 14.61 -9.82 1.25
N ALA A 166 13.89 -10.96 1.19
CA ALA A 166 12.95 -11.23 0.10
C ALA A 166 11.76 -10.25 0.17
N CYS A 167 11.76 -9.25 -0.70
CA CYS A 167 10.80 -8.15 -0.60
C CYS A 167 10.19 -7.77 -1.95
N GLY A 168 8.95 -7.26 -1.89
CA GLY A 168 8.29 -6.78 -3.09
C GLY A 168 8.93 -5.55 -3.71
N ALA A 169 9.67 -4.73 -2.93
CA ALA A 169 10.40 -3.59 -3.48
C ALA A 169 11.52 -4.06 -4.41
N GLY A 170 12.36 -5.01 -3.95
CA GLY A 170 13.42 -5.59 -4.77
C GLY A 170 12.89 -6.32 -6.00
N GLU A 171 11.82 -7.13 -5.83
CA GLU A 171 11.20 -7.83 -6.96
C GLU A 171 10.66 -6.86 -8.02
N MET A 172 9.95 -5.82 -7.62
CA MET A 172 9.39 -4.84 -8.58
C MET A 172 10.48 -3.98 -9.22
N TRP A 173 11.55 -3.66 -8.47
CA TRP A 173 12.69 -2.95 -9.01
C TRP A 173 13.47 -3.81 -10.03
N GLY A 174 13.73 -5.07 -9.70
CA GLY A 174 14.33 -6.05 -10.62
C GLY A 174 13.50 -6.18 -11.91
N LYS A 175 12.18 -6.39 -11.80
CA LYS A 175 11.27 -6.45 -12.96
C LYS A 175 11.30 -5.17 -13.81
N TYR A 176 11.35 -4.00 -13.20
CA TYR A 176 11.51 -2.74 -13.93
C TYR A 176 12.81 -2.71 -14.72
N LEU A 177 13.89 -3.24 -14.17
CA LEU A 177 15.20 -3.32 -14.83
C LEU A 177 15.34 -4.51 -15.78
N GLY A 178 14.30 -5.34 -15.92
CA GLY A 178 14.28 -6.51 -16.82
C GLY A 178 14.97 -7.75 -16.24
N ASN A 179 14.98 -7.87 -14.91
CA ASN A 179 15.55 -8.98 -14.14
C ASN A 179 14.68 -9.31 -12.92
N ASP A 180 15.21 -10.11 -12.01
CA ASP A 180 14.64 -10.41 -10.70
C ASP A 180 15.40 -9.69 -9.58
N GLN A 181 14.96 -9.89 -8.33
CA GLN A 181 15.60 -9.28 -7.16
C GLN A 181 17.03 -9.77 -6.96
N GLU A 182 17.29 -11.03 -7.23
CA GLU A 182 18.57 -11.71 -7.01
C GLU A 182 19.68 -11.17 -7.91
N ALA A 183 19.31 -10.60 -9.07
CA ALA A 183 20.25 -9.99 -10.00
C ALA A 183 20.69 -8.57 -9.57
N ILE A 184 20.03 -7.96 -8.59
CA ILE A 184 20.33 -6.58 -8.16
C ILE A 184 21.64 -6.58 -7.35
N GLN A 185 22.64 -5.86 -7.84
CA GLN A 185 23.94 -5.67 -7.18
C GLN A 185 23.87 -4.53 -6.16
N GLY A 186 24.75 -4.60 -5.15
CA GLY A 186 24.89 -3.56 -4.13
C GLY A 186 25.10 -4.14 -2.73
N VAL A 187 25.28 -3.23 -1.76
CA VAL A 187 25.36 -3.60 -0.34
C VAL A 187 23.96 -3.89 0.18
N GLY A 188 23.74 -5.10 0.67
CA GLY A 188 22.46 -5.54 1.18
C GLY A 188 22.09 -4.90 2.52
N VAL A 189 20.92 -4.27 2.61
CA VAL A 189 20.35 -3.71 3.84
C VAL A 189 18.98 -4.29 4.11
N TYR A 190 18.65 -4.44 5.39
CA TYR A 190 17.39 -5.07 5.80
C TYR A 190 16.25 -4.06 5.89
N GLY A 191 15.15 -4.35 5.24
CA GLY A 191 13.90 -3.60 5.35
C GLY A 191 13.94 -2.22 4.66
N ASP A 192 12.78 -1.61 4.49
CA ASP A 192 12.67 -0.25 3.95
C ASP A 192 13.25 0.81 4.88
N PRO A 193 13.10 0.72 6.23
CA PRO A 193 13.79 1.63 7.14
C PRO A 193 15.32 1.60 6.97
N GLY A 194 15.91 0.40 6.90
CA GLY A 194 17.36 0.24 6.69
C GLY A 194 17.82 0.83 5.35
N MET A 195 17.05 0.68 4.29
CA MET A 195 17.34 1.31 3.00
C MET A 195 17.32 2.84 3.11
N ALA A 196 16.28 3.40 3.73
CA ALA A 196 16.18 4.86 3.92
C ALA A 196 17.35 5.41 4.76
N ASP A 197 17.76 4.68 5.80
CA ASP A 197 18.90 5.05 6.64
C ASP A 197 20.24 4.98 5.89
N ALA A 198 20.47 3.92 5.12
CA ALA A 198 21.67 3.78 4.29
C ALA A 198 21.81 4.95 3.30
N ILE A 199 20.71 5.31 2.63
CA ILE A 199 20.70 6.46 1.71
C ILE A 199 20.98 7.78 2.43
N ARG A 200 20.42 8.02 3.63
CA ARG A 200 20.64 9.27 4.38
C ARG A 200 22.07 9.45 4.87
N ASN A 201 22.75 8.35 5.14
CA ASN A 201 24.08 8.38 5.75
C ASN A 201 25.24 8.35 4.76
N GLU A 202 24.98 8.06 3.48
CA GLU A 202 26.02 7.95 2.46
C GLU A 202 25.77 8.96 1.31
N PRO A 203 26.55 10.05 1.20
CA PRO A 203 26.34 11.10 0.21
C PRO A 203 26.34 10.64 -1.24
N ASN A 204 27.16 9.65 -1.59
CA ASN A 204 27.25 9.13 -2.96
C ASN A 204 26.32 7.94 -3.23
N SER A 205 25.37 7.69 -2.33
CA SER A 205 24.48 6.54 -2.41
C SER A 205 23.43 6.63 -3.50
N ILE A 206 23.05 5.45 -3.98
CA ILE A 206 21.81 5.18 -4.68
C ILE A 206 21.18 3.91 -4.14
N GLY A 207 19.86 3.90 -4.02
CA GLY A 207 19.06 2.77 -3.66
C GLY A 207 17.65 2.89 -4.20
N TYR A 208 16.72 2.10 -3.67
CA TYR A 208 15.31 2.16 -4.04
C TYR A 208 14.41 2.01 -2.81
N ASN A 209 13.43 2.89 -2.68
CA ASN A 209 12.51 2.92 -1.55
C ASN A 209 11.05 2.92 -2.00
N ASN A 210 10.18 2.33 -1.19
CA ASN A 210 8.74 2.55 -1.32
C ASN A 210 8.40 4.02 -1.03
N VAL A 211 7.35 4.54 -1.66
CA VAL A 211 6.93 5.95 -1.59
C VAL A 211 6.95 6.50 -0.16
N ILE A 212 6.33 5.78 0.78
CA ILE A 212 6.18 6.23 2.18
C ILE A 212 7.48 6.29 2.99
N TYR A 213 8.59 5.75 2.47
CA TYR A 213 9.93 5.86 3.06
C TYR A 213 10.80 6.93 2.38
N ALA A 214 10.30 7.52 1.31
CA ALA A 214 10.96 8.62 0.60
C ALA A 214 10.31 9.98 0.90
N TYR A 215 9.03 10.01 1.29
CA TYR A 215 8.26 11.23 1.57
C TYR A 215 7.73 11.27 2.99
N ASP A 216 7.85 12.43 3.62
CA ASP A 216 7.21 12.75 4.89
C ASP A 216 5.70 12.96 4.68
N LEU A 217 4.88 12.22 5.44
CA LEU A 217 3.43 12.22 5.27
C LEU A 217 2.76 13.52 5.77
N THR A 218 3.43 14.28 6.64
CA THR A 218 2.90 15.54 7.18
C THR A 218 3.16 16.70 6.24
N THR A 219 4.42 16.85 5.81
CA THR A 219 4.83 17.92 4.91
C THR A 219 4.57 17.63 3.44
N ARG A 220 4.33 16.37 3.09
CA ARG A 220 4.17 15.84 1.72
C ARG A 220 5.40 16.03 0.84
N LYS A 221 6.54 16.38 1.43
CA LYS A 221 7.84 16.55 0.77
C LYS A 221 8.79 15.40 1.09
N PHE A 222 9.94 15.36 0.45
CA PHE A 222 10.96 14.35 0.74
C PHE A 222 11.33 14.34 2.22
N TYR A 223 11.59 13.16 2.75
CA TYR A 223 12.24 13.03 4.04
C TYR A 223 13.60 13.74 4.04
N GLN A 224 13.94 14.33 5.19
CA GLN A 224 15.25 14.93 5.38
C GLN A 224 16.37 13.94 5.05
N GLY A 225 17.33 14.34 4.24
CA GLY A 225 18.46 13.53 3.83
C GLY A 225 18.22 12.65 2.60
N ILE A 226 16.98 12.56 2.09
CA ILE A 226 16.61 11.74 0.92
C ILE A 226 16.12 12.66 -0.21
N LYS A 227 16.44 12.29 -1.45
CA LYS A 227 15.80 12.78 -2.67
C LYS A 227 15.38 11.60 -3.53
N VAL A 228 14.25 11.71 -4.18
CA VAL A 228 13.89 10.82 -5.28
C VAL A 228 14.57 11.31 -6.53
N LEU A 229 15.35 10.45 -7.17
CA LEU A 229 15.99 10.77 -8.44
C LEU A 229 14.96 10.66 -9.56
N PRO A 230 14.62 11.75 -10.28
CA PRO A 230 13.64 11.69 -11.36
C PRO A 230 14.07 10.72 -12.46
N MET A 231 13.11 9.96 -12.98
CA MET A 231 13.35 9.08 -14.12
C MET A 231 13.09 9.82 -15.43
N ASP A 232 14.08 9.84 -16.29
CA ASP A 232 13.99 10.27 -17.69
C ASP A 232 13.37 9.13 -18.50
N LEU A 233 12.07 9.22 -18.74
CA LEU A 233 11.27 8.16 -19.35
C LEU A 233 11.37 8.14 -20.87
N ASN A 234 11.70 9.29 -21.48
CA ASN A 234 11.81 9.43 -22.93
C ASN A 234 13.27 9.44 -23.43
N ASN A 235 14.26 9.31 -22.52
CA ASN A 235 15.69 9.22 -22.77
C ASN A 235 16.30 10.46 -23.46
N ASN A 236 15.77 11.66 -23.20
CA ASN A 236 16.27 12.90 -23.79
C ASN A 236 17.28 13.64 -22.90
N ARG A 237 17.63 13.09 -21.73
CA ARG A 237 18.56 13.64 -20.73
C ARG A 237 18.08 14.95 -20.09
N LYS A 238 16.80 15.07 -19.95
CA LYS A 238 16.13 16.21 -19.33
C LYS A 238 14.82 15.74 -18.70
N ILE A 239 14.49 16.28 -17.54
CA ILE A 239 13.17 16.05 -16.93
C ILE A 239 12.18 17.05 -17.53
N ASP A 240 11.33 16.57 -18.41
CA ASP A 240 10.27 17.35 -19.03
C ASP A 240 9.10 17.58 -18.06
N PRO A 241 8.23 18.57 -18.31
CA PRO A 241 7.08 18.84 -17.44
C PRO A 241 6.17 17.62 -17.22
N SER A 242 6.04 16.73 -18.21
CA SER A 242 5.27 15.48 -18.10
C SER A 242 5.91 14.42 -17.20
N GLU A 243 7.19 14.56 -16.88
CA GLU A 243 7.99 13.67 -16.04
C GLU A 243 8.27 14.28 -14.66
N ASN A 244 8.01 15.59 -14.49
CA ASN A 244 8.31 16.35 -13.27
C ASN A 244 7.17 16.26 -12.25
N PHE A 245 6.93 15.10 -11.71
CA PHE A 245 5.90 14.84 -10.69
C PHE A 245 6.49 14.42 -9.33
N TYR A 246 7.81 14.58 -9.11
CA TYR A 246 8.49 14.08 -7.92
C TYR A 246 8.53 15.07 -6.74
N GLU A 247 8.27 16.36 -6.95
CA GLU A 247 8.49 17.42 -5.94
C GLU A 247 7.68 17.22 -4.66
N ASN A 248 6.51 16.59 -4.76
CA ASN A 248 5.68 16.28 -3.61
C ASN A 248 4.93 14.96 -3.81
N LEU A 249 4.52 14.38 -2.69
CA LEU A 249 3.84 13.09 -2.63
C LEU A 249 2.51 13.07 -3.40
N ASP A 250 1.75 14.17 -3.41
CA ASP A 250 0.44 14.19 -4.08
C ASP A 250 0.58 14.18 -5.60
N SER A 251 1.59 14.88 -6.14
CA SER A 251 1.90 14.86 -7.57
C SER A 251 2.38 13.47 -8.01
N LEU A 252 3.25 12.83 -7.22
CA LEU A 252 3.70 11.47 -7.48
C LEU A 252 2.54 10.47 -7.42
N ASN A 253 1.71 10.53 -6.40
CA ASN A 253 0.55 9.66 -6.27
C ASN A 253 -0.44 9.84 -7.43
N ASN A 254 -0.59 11.08 -7.94
CA ASN A 254 -1.36 11.32 -9.14
C ASN A 254 -0.72 10.66 -10.38
N ALA A 255 0.60 10.74 -10.54
CA ALA A 255 1.32 10.09 -11.64
C ALA A 255 1.17 8.55 -11.58
N ILE A 256 1.24 7.96 -10.38
CA ILE A 256 0.98 6.52 -10.17
C ILE A 256 -0.47 6.17 -10.54
N ARG A 257 -1.43 6.98 -10.11
CA ARG A 257 -2.87 6.78 -10.36
C ARG A 257 -3.20 6.84 -11.84
N THR A 258 -2.61 7.78 -12.58
CA THR A 258 -2.87 8.01 -14.01
C THR A 258 -2.04 7.14 -14.94
N GLY A 259 -1.01 6.44 -14.42
CA GLY A 259 -0.09 5.63 -15.22
C GLY A 259 1.05 6.44 -15.86
N ALA A 260 1.24 7.72 -15.49
CA ALA A 260 2.39 8.51 -15.90
C ALA A 260 3.69 7.98 -15.25
N TYR A 261 3.60 7.47 -14.01
CA TYR A 261 4.69 6.71 -13.40
C TYR A 261 4.62 5.24 -13.86
N PRO A 262 5.76 4.61 -14.28
CA PRO A 262 5.75 3.28 -14.90
C PRO A 262 5.30 2.16 -13.94
N SER A 263 4.68 1.13 -14.50
CA SER A 263 4.27 -0.07 -13.77
C SER A 263 4.73 -1.33 -14.52
N PRO A 264 5.71 -2.14 -13.99
CA PRO A 264 6.47 -1.83 -12.79
C PRO A 264 7.29 -0.53 -12.93
N PRO A 265 7.76 0.12 -11.84
CA PRO A 265 7.79 -0.32 -10.44
C PRO A 265 6.59 0.13 -9.60
N ALA A 266 5.57 0.79 -10.18
CA ALA A 266 4.27 0.94 -9.51
C ALA A 266 3.55 -0.41 -9.46
N ARG A 267 2.77 -0.63 -8.39
CA ARG A 267 2.11 -1.92 -8.13
C ARG A 267 0.93 -1.80 -7.19
N GLU A 268 0.14 -2.85 -7.15
CA GLU A 268 -0.86 -3.07 -6.10
C GLU A 268 -0.23 -3.73 -4.88
N LEU A 269 -0.80 -3.44 -3.73
CA LEU A 269 -0.46 -4.05 -2.45
C LEU A 269 -1.63 -4.91 -2.00
N PHE A 270 -1.32 -6.11 -1.53
CA PHE A 270 -2.30 -7.15 -1.26
C PHE A 270 -2.28 -7.60 0.19
N PHE A 271 -3.46 -7.91 0.72
CA PHE A 271 -3.55 -8.95 1.74
C PHE A 271 -3.73 -10.31 1.07
N VAL A 272 -3.06 -11.30 1.63
CA VAL A 272 -3.13 -12.69 1.19
C VAL A 272 -3.59 -13.54 2.37
N SER A 273 -4.44 -14.53 2.12
CA SER A 273 -4.80 -15.56 3.09
C SER A 273 -4.66 -16.95 2.48
N LYS A 274 -4.58 -17.98 3.32
CA LYS A 274 -4.61 -19.37 2.86
C LYS A 274 -6.05 -19.81 2.56
N GLY A 275 -6.42 -19.76 1.29
CA GLY A 275 -7.81 -19.86 0.85
C GLY A 275 -8.64 -18.63 1.24
N LYS A 276 -9.92 -18.61 0.85
CA LYS A 276 -10.84 -17.53 1.22
C LYS A 276 -10.99 -17.42 2.75
N PRO A 277 -10.88 -16.23 3.36
CA PRO A 277 -10.96 -16.07 4.81
C PRO A 277 -12.23 -16.69 5.39
N LYS A 278 -12.08 -17.49 6.47
CA LYS A 278 -13.21 -18.14 7.15
C LYS A 278 -13.66 -17.35 8.38
N LYS A 279 -12.73 -16.76 9.15
CA LYS A 279 -13.02 -15.97 10.35
C LYS A 279 -13.88 -14.75 9.99
N THR A 280 -15.01 -14.58 10.68
CA THR A 280 -15.91 -13.42 10.47
C THR A 280 -15.18 -12.10 10.69
N VAL A 281 -14.36 -12.00 11.75
CA VAL A 281 -13.60 -10.79 12.08
C VAL A 281 -12.64 -10.39 10.95
N VAL A 282 -11.96 -11.34 10.31
CA VAL A 282 -11.09 -11.09 9.16
C VAL A 282 -11.89 -10.58 7.95
N LYS A 283 -13.04 -11.20 7.65
CA LYS A 283 -13.91 -10.75 6.55
C LYS A 283 -14.44 -9.33 6.77
N GLU A 284 -14.88 -9.02 7.98
CA GLU A 284 -15.38 -7.69 8.32
C GLU A 284 -14.25 -6.64 8.30
N PHE A 285 -13.05 -6.99 8.73
CA PHE A 285 -11.89 -6.10 8.63
C PHE A 285 -11.54 -5.78 7.17
N LEU A 286 -11.41 -6.79 6.31
CA LEU A 286 -11.14 -6.60 4.88
C LEU A 286 -12.24 -5.79 4.19
N LYS A 287 -13.51 -6.07 4.51
CA LYS A 287 -14.65 -5.31 4.01
C LYS A 287 -14.59 -3.86 4.46
N TRP A 288 -14.34 -3.62 5.75
CA TRP A 288 -14.22 -2.26 6.29
C TRP A 288 -13.08 -1.48 5.64
N ILE A 289 -11.91 -2.11 5.41
CA ILE A 289 -10.81 -1.48 4.68
C ILE A 289 -11.25 -1.03 3.29
N LEU A 290 -11.96 -1.87 2.53
CA LEU A 290 -12.43 -1.56 1.18
C LEU A 290 -13.62 -0.60 1.14
N THR A 291 -14.19 -0.23 2.28
CA THR A 291 -15.29 0.74 2.41
C THR A 291 -14.84 1.96 3.22
N ASP A 292 -15.10 1.99 4.51
CA ASP A 292 -14.84 3.14 5.40
C ASP A 292 -13.34 3.40 5.60
N GLY A 293 -12.52 2.36 5.52
CA GLY A 293 -11.06 2.44 5.67
C GLY A 293 -10.36 3.15 4.51
N GLN A 294 -11.02 3.29 3.35
CA GLN A 294 -10.44 3.98 2.19
C GLN A 294 -10.19 5.47 2.44
N LYS A 295 -10.95 6.12 3.31
CA LYS A 295 -10.74 7.54 3.70
C LYS A 295 -9.35 7.83 4.26
N PHE A 296 -8.64 6.81 4.73
CA PHE A 296 -7.28 6.94 5.28
C PHE A 296 -6.17 6.82 4.22
N VAL A 297 -6.46 6.22 3.06
CA VAL A 297 -5.47 5.84 2.04
C VAL A 297 -4.64 7.01 1.57
N LYS A 298 -5.29 8.09 1.11
CA LYS A 298 -4.59 9.29 0.61
C LYS A 298 -3.75 9.96 1.70
N LYS A 299 -4.30 10.08 2.92
CA LYS A 299 -3.59 10.69 4.06
C LYS A 299 -2.37 9.85 4.44
N ALA A 300 -2.46 8.54 4.38
CA ALA A 300 -1.36 7.62 4.66
C ALA A 300 -0.32 7.52 3.52
N GLY A 301 -0.47 8.29 2.44
CA GLY A 301 0.52 8.37 1.37
C GLY A 301 0.39 7.35 0.25
N TYR A 302 -0.71 6.61 0.20
CA TYR A 302 -0.98 5.60 -0.82
C TYR A 302 -1.95 6.10 -1.89
N VAL A 303 -2.05 5.33 -2.97
CA VAL A 303 -2.98 5.55 -4.06
C VAL A 303 -4.16 4.58 -3.93
N GLU A 304 -5.36 5.12 -3.98
CA GLU A 304 -6.60 4.35 -3.94
C GLU A 304 -6.73 3.47 -5.20
N LEU A 305 -7.37 2.31 -5.06
CA LEU A 305 -7.86 1.55 -6.21
C LEU A 305 -8.96 2.35 -6.93
N SER A 306 -9.12 2.14 -8.24
CA SER A 306 -10.29 2.71 -8.91
C SER A 306 -11.58 2.17 -8.28
N GLU A 307 -12.65 2.94 -8.30
CA GLU A 307 -13.93 2.53 -7.70
C GLU A 307 -14.40 1.18 -8.24
N LYS A 308 -14.33 0.98 -9.56
CA LYS A 308 -14.66 -0.31 -10.18
C LYS A 308 -13.82 -1.45 -9.60
N HIS A 309 -12.50 -1.28 -9.55
CA HIS A 309 -11.59 -2.31 -9.01
C HIS A 309 -11.89 -2.60 -7.53
N ARG A 310 -12.11 -1.57 -6.72
CA ARG A 310 -12.46 -1.71 -5.31
C ARG A 310 -13.78 -2.48 -5.10
N ILE A 311 -14.79 -2.24 -5.95
CA ILE A 311 -16.05 -2.99 -5.94
C ILE A 311 -15.81 -4.46 -6.33
N ASP A 312 -14.98 -4.72 -7.34
CA ASP A 312 -14.61 -6.08 -7.74
C ASP A 312 -13.89 -6.81 -6.60
N GLU A 313 -12.94 -6.16 -5.91
CA GLU A 313 -12.26 -6.71 -4.74
C GLU A 313 -13.23 -6.98 -3.57
N LEU A 314 -14.14 -6.05 -3.30
CA LEU A 314 -15.17 -6.22 -2.26
C LEU A 314 -16.09 -7.42 -2.57
N SER A 315 -16.40 -7.67 -3.84
CA SER A 315 -17.23 -8.79 -4.27
C SER A 315 -16.60 -10.17 -3.97
N LYS A 316 -15.28 -10.25 -3.86
CA LYS A 316 -14.58 -11.48 -3.48
C LYS A 316 -14.91 -11.92 -2.04
N ILE A 317 -15.23 -10.96 -1.15
CA ILE A 317 -15.53 -11.19 0.27
C ILE A 317 -17.04 -11.35 0.49
N THR A 318 -17.83 -10.52 -0.19
CA THR A 318 -19.28 -10.44 -0.03
C THR A 318 -19.98 -11.19 -1.17
N PHE A 319 -21.09 -11.88 -0.86
CA PHE A 319 -22.01 -12.40 -1.87
C PHE A 319 -22.85 -11.23 -2.41
N ILE A 320 -22.28 -10.36 -3.24
CA ILE A 320 -23.08 -9.36 -3.97
C ILE A 320 -23.62 -10.06 -5.22
N LEU A 321 -24.91 -10.38 -5.21
CA LEU A 321 -25.62 -10.73 -6.44
C LEU A 321 -25.43 -9.58 -7.44
N ARG A 322 -24.77 -9.83 -8.57
CA ARG A 322 -24.51 -8.88 -9.68
C ARG A 322 -25.80 -8.35 -10.35
N ARG A 323 -26.90 -8.17 -9.61
CA ARG A 323 -28.22 -7.78 -10.14
C ARG A 323 -28.55 -6.28 -10.07
N SER A 324 -27.69 -5.41 -9.52
CA SER A 324 -28.07 -4.00 -9.27
C SER A 324 -27.30 -2.93 -10.05
N LEU A 325 -26.44 -3.28 -11.00
CA LEU A 325 -25.63 -2.28 -11.73
C LEU A 325 -26.01 -2.11 -13.22
N HIS A 326 -27.20 -2.54 -13.62
CA HIS A 326 -27.69 -2.36 -15.00
C HIS A 326 -28.93 -1.46 -15.13
N LEU A 327 -29.18 -0.55 -14.20
CA LEU A 327 -30.31 0.38 -14.28
C LEU A 327 -29.88 1.82 -13.96
N THR A 328 -29.11 2.45 -14.83
CA THR A 328 -29.14 3.91 -15.08
C THR A 328 -28.35 4.26 -16.34
N THR A 329 -28.72 3.68 -17.47
CA THR A 329 -28.47 4.29 -18.78
C THR A 329 -29.68 3.97 -19.65
N VAL A 330 -30.78 4.68 -19.42
CA VAL A 330 -31.90 4.74 -20.37
C VAL A 330 -32.22 6.20 -20.60
N ASP A 331 -32.00 6.58 -21.85
CA ASP A 331 -32.63 7.60 -22.63
C ASP A 331 -32.70 9.05 -22.12
N SER A 332 -31.86 9.85 -22.75
CA SER A 332 -32.21 11.19 -23.21
C SER A 332 -31.82 11.35 -24.70
N LYS A 333 -32.51 10.62 -25.58
CA LYS A 333 -32.68 10.99 -26.97
C LYS A 333 -34.14 10.77 -27.29
N GLU A 334 -34.89 11.87 -27.35
CA GLU A 334 -36.04 12.20 -28.16
C GLU A 334 -36.79 13.40 -27.51
N LYS A 335 -36.53 14.58 -27.96
CA LYS A 335 -37.41 15.55 -28.57
C LYS A 335 -36.65 16.82 -28.93
#